data_f6a0743c4dd2d6344b6ce562b05fd0e8
#
_entry.id   f6a0743c4dd2d6344b6ce562b05fd0e8
#
_cell.length_a   1.000
_cell.length_b   1.000
_cell.length_c   1.000
_cell.angle_alpha   90.00
_cell.angle_beta   90.00
_cell.angle_gamma   90.00
#
_symmetry.space_group_name_H-M   'P 1'
#
loop_
_entity.id
_entity.type
_entity.pdbx_description
1 polymer ?
#
loop_
_entity_poly.entity_id
_entity_poly.type
_entity_poly.pdbx_seq_one_letter_code
_entity_poly.pdbx_strand_id
1 'polypeptide(L)'
;MASDESVTVVSAADAAYFELLRHLVMSLRRGPQSRALAVSIMDLGLEAHQKQWLEGEGAVVVDPGWDIDFAQRDRAPAYYKAMTARPYLPKHFPGHAVYLWIDADAWVQDDAVLDMFVRGARRGKLAIVPELDRGYWTIHKRPKFWGQNQRAFAWAYGWRAGYRLGRNAILNTGVFALSRDAPHWRLWASAHAAALRRRRFGRAASTGKVEFRNAEQTALNYIVYAEHAPATFLPAYCNWFCGKGTPMYDPERRLLVEPHEPHRPIGIVHLAGKRMKERVWQLATPAGDTVSAKLTFEALSALA
;
A
#
# COMPACT_ATOMS: atom_id res chain seq x y z
N MET A 1 25.28 -8.55 -13.94
CA MET A 1 25.20 -8.51 -12.48
C MET A 1 24.33 -7.32 -12.12
N ALA A 2 23.20 -7.53 -11.43
CA ALA A 2 22.37 -6.41 -10.96
C ALA A 2 23.22 -5.56 -10.01
N SER A 3 23.21 -4.25 -10.16
CA SER A 3 23.92 -3.37 -9.24
C SER A 3 23.28 -3.53 -7.84
N ASP A 4 24.10 -3.57 -6.80
CA ASP A 4 23.67 -3.68 -5.39
C ASP A 4 22.78 -2.48 -4.95
N GLU A 5 22.52 -1.55 -5.86
CA GLU A 5 21.75 -0.33 -5.66
C GLU A 5 20.37 -0.29 -6.33
N SER A 6 20.04 -1.29 -7.15
CA SER A 6 18.82 -1.26 -7.96
C SER A 6 17.54 -1.32 -7.11
N VAL A 7 16.63 -0.39 -7.36
CA VAL A 7 15.32 -0.29 -6.72
C VAL A 7 14.23 -0.51 -7.77
N THR A 8 13.22 -1.31 -7.46
CA THR A 8 12.01 -1.39 -8.27
C THR A 8 10.78 -0.95 -7.48
N VAL A 9 9.91 -0.16 -8.11
CA VAL A 9 8.57 0.11 -7.61
C VAL A 9 7.65 -1.00 -8.12
N VAL A 10 6.99 -1.70 -7.21
CA VAL A 10 6.08 -2.80 -7.55
C VAL A 10 4.64 -2.39 -7.27
N SER A 11 3.75 -2.70 -8.20
CA SER A 11 2.30 -2.51 -8.03
C SER A 11 1.53 -3.67 -8.67
N ALA A 12 0.19 -3.63 -8.56
CA ALA A 12 -0.68 -4.64 -9.18
C ALA A 12 -2.02 -4.01 -9.56
N ALA A 13 -2.58 -4.41 -10.70
CA ALA A 13 -3.92 -4.02 -11.09
C ALA A 13 -4.59 -5.06 -11.99
N ASP A 14 -5.91 -5.04 -11.99
CA ASP A 14 -6.76 -5.59 -13.05
C ASP A 14 -7.20 -4.46 -14.01
N ALA A 15 -7.96 -4.80 -15.04
CA ALA A 15 -8.44 -3.84 -16.03
C ALA A 15 -9.26 -2.69 -15.39
N ALA A 16 -10.02 -2.97 -14.33
CA ALA A 16 -10.86 -1.96 -13.66
C ALA A 16 -10.04 -0.94 -12.84
N TYR A 17 -8.84 -1.32 -12.39
CA TYR A 17 -7.92 -0.47 -11.65
C TYR A 17 -6.83 0.14 -12.52
N PHE A 18 -6.81 -0.14 -13.83
CA PHE A 18 -5.75 0.33 -14.73
C PHE A 18 -5.57 1.85 -14.72
N GLU A 19 -6.65 2.64 -14.73
CA GLU A 19 -6.53 4.10 -14.72
C GLU A 19 -5.82 4.64 -13.45
N LEU A 20 -6.04 4.00 -12.31
CA LEU A 20 -5.32 4.36 -11.09
C LEU A 20 -3.85 3.97 -11.16
N LEU A 21 -3.57 2.75 -11.67
CA LEU A 21 -2.20 2.31 -11.92
C LEU A 21 -1.49 3.25 -12.92
N ARG A 22 -2.19 3.69 -13.97
CA ARG A 22 -1.66 4.67 -14.94
C ARG A 22 -1.26 5.96 -14.24
N HIS A 23 -2.10 6.47 -13.34
CA HIS A 23 -1.78 7.67 -12.53
C HIS A 23 -0.56 7.46 -11.64
N LEU A 24 -0.41 6.30 -11.03
CA LEU A 24 0.80 5.95 -10.26
C LEU A 24 2.04 5.99 -11.16
N VAL A 25 2.03 5.31 -12.30
CA VAL A 25 3.17 5.25 -13.22
C VAL A 25 3.52 6.66 -13.74
N MET A 26 2.53 7.45 -14.18
CA MET A 26 2.74 8.82 -14.64
C MET A 26 3.33 9.71 -13.53
N SER A 27 2.87 9.57 -12.28
CA SER A 27 3.41 10.31 -11.15
C SER A 27 4.89 9.98 -10.88
N LEU A 28 5.26 8.70 -10.99
CA LEU A 28 6.64 8.26 -10.89
C LEU A 28 7.52 8.83 -12.02
N ARG A 29 7.03 8.84 -13.26
CA ARG A 29 7.77 9.38 -14.42
C ARG A 29 7.95 10.90 -14.36
N ARG A 30 7.04 11.61 -13.68
CA ARG A 30 7.12 13.07 -13.47
C ARG A 30 8.19 13.44 -12.42
N GLY A 31 8.40 12.60 -11.42
CA GLY A 31 9.31 12.90 -10.30
C GLY A 31 10.78 12.89 -10.73
N PRO A 32 11.59 13.87 -10.30
CA PRO A 32 13.01 13.96 -10.68
C PRO A 32 13.84 12.79 -10.17
N GLN A 33 13.49 12.21 -9.01
CA GLN A 33 14.20 11.08 -8.40
C GLN A 33 13.60 9.73 -8.81
N SER A 34 12.28 9.67 -9.01
CA SER A 34 11.55 8.41 -9.28
C SER A 34 11.49 8.02 -10.75
N ARG A 35 11.65 8.97 -11.68
CA ARG A 35 11.50 8.69 -13.13
C ARG A 35 12.42 7.61 -13.68
N ALA A 36 13.59 7.43 -13.07
CA ALA A 36 14.57 6.41 -13.48
C ALA A 36 14.40 5.07 -12.74
N LEU A 37 13.48 4.97 -11.76
CA LEU A 37 13.24 3.72 -11.05
C LEU A 37 12.61 2.69 -11.98
N ALA A 38 13.03 1.43 -11.83
CA ALA A 38 12.36 0.32 -12.47
C ALA A 38 10.92 0.22 -11.96
N VAL A 39 10.00 -0.14 -12.83
CA VAL A 39 8.57 -0.37 -12.51
C VAL A 39 8.23 -1.82 -12.83
N SER A 40 7.63 -2.51 -11.89
CA SER A 40 7.27 -3.92 -11.96
C SER A 40 5.78 -4.08 -11.64
N ILE A 41 5.01 -4.67 -12.52
CA ILE A 41 3.55 -4.76 -12.39
C ILE A 41 3.09 -6.20 -12.36
N MET A 42 2.28 -6.55 -11.36
CA MET A 42 1.55 -7.82 -11.33
C MET A 42 0.26 -7.67 -12.13
N ASP A 43 0.12 -8.46 -13.18
CA ASP A 43 -1.09 -8.56 -14.01
C ASP A 43 -2.15 -9.40 -13.30
N LEU A 44 -3.26 -8.78 -12.91
CA LEU A 44 -4.40 -9.43 -12.28
C LEU A 44 -5.60 -9.56 -13.22
N GLY A 45 -5.38 -9.39 -14.51
CA GLY A 45 -6.39 -9.37 -15.56
C GLY A 45 -6.41 -8.06 -16.33
N LEU A 46 -5.25 -7.52 -16.67
CA LEU A 46 -5.09 -6.37 -17.56
C LEU A 46 -5.43 -6.75 -19.00
N GLU A 47 -6.01 -5.82 -19.74
CA GLU A 47 -6.25 -5.97 -21.18
C GLU A 47 -4.96 -5.79 -21.98
N ALA A 48 -4.92 -6.30 -23.22
CA ALA A 48 -3.73 -6.28 -24.06
C ALA A 48 -3.18 -4.85 -24.28
N HIS A 49 -4.05 -3.88 -24.57
CA HIS A 49 -3.65 -2.49 -24.79
C HIS A 49 -3.11 -1.82 -23.51
N GLN A 50 -3.60 -2.23 -22.33
CA GLN A 50 -3.15 -1.73 -21.04
C GLN A 50 -1.73 -2.26 -20.72
N LYS A 51 -1.47 -3.54 -21.01
CA LYS A 51 -0.13 -4.13 -20.90
C LYS A 51 0.85 -3.47 -21.86
N GLN A 52 0.45 -3.28 -23.10
CA GLN A 52 1.27 -2.58 -24.10
C GLN A 52 1.63 -1.16 -23.66
N TRP A 53 0.69 -0.43 -23.06
CA TRP A 53 0.98 0.89 -22.51
C TRP A 53 2.03 0.83 -21.39
N LEU A 54 1.88 -0.10 -20.44
CA LEU A 54 2.82 -0.29 -19.33
C LEU A 54 4.23 -0.67 -19.83
N GLU A 55 4.31 -1.56 -20.81
CA GLU A 55 5.57 -1.95 -21.45
C GLU A 55 6.21 -0.76 -22.18
N GLY A 56 5.40 0.09 -22.83
CA GLY A 56 5.85 1.36 -23.42
C GLY A 56 6.44 2.34 -22.42
N GLU A 57 5.95 2.31 -21.16
CA GLU A 57 6.52 3.06 -20.04
C GLU A 57 7.75 2.37 -19.41
N GLY A 58 8.21 1.26 -19.96
CA GLY A 58 9.35 0.48 -19.49
C GLY A 58 9.05 -0.38 -18.26
N ALA A 59 7.78 -0.68 -18.00
CA ALA A 59 7.41 -1.57 -16.90
C ALA A 59 7.54 -3.04 -17.28
N VAL A 60 7.97 -3.87 -16.34
CA VAL A 60 7.94 -5.34 -16.46
C VAL A 60 6.60 -5.82 -15.93
N VAL A 61 5.84 -6.55 -16.76
CA VAL A 61 4.49 -7.04 -16.42
C VAL A 61 4.52 -8.57 -16.29
N VAL A 62 4.05 -9.10 -15.14
CA VAL A 62 4.08 -10.54 -14.82
C VAL A 62 2.74 -10.97 -14.20
N ASP A 63 2.13 -12.08 -14.67
CA ASP A 63 1.04 -12.75 -13.92
C ASP A 63 1.65 -13.50 -12.72
N PRO A 64 1.32 -13.10 -11.48
CA PRO A 64 1.90 -13.73 -10.29
C PRO A 64 1.36 -15.14 -10.03
N GLY A 65 0.20 -15.49 -10.60
CA GLY A 65 -0.50 -16.72 -10.23
C GLY A 65 -0.90 -16.74 -8.76
N TRP A 66 -0.88 -17.93 -8.15
CA TRP A 66 -1.18 -18.13 -6.73
C TRP A 66 0.05 -18.68 -6.00
N ASP A 67 0.71 -17.88 -5.16
CA ASP A 67 1.87 -18.30 -4.39
C ASP A 67 1.53 -19.08 -3.11
N ILE A 68 0.31 -18.93 -2.61
CA ILE A 68 -0.17 -19.63 -1.42
C ILE A 68 -1.40 -20.43 -1.80
N ASP A 69 -1.37 -21.73 -1.50
CA ASP A 69 -2.53 -22.59 -1.63
C ASP A 69 -3.39 -22.55 -0.36
N PHE A 70 -4.72 -22.40 -0.54
CA PHE A 70 -5.68 -22.35 0.55
C PHE A 70 -7.07 -22.84 0.12
N ALA A 71 -7.85 -23.32 1.07
CA ALA A 71 -9.21 -23.77 0.81
C ALA A 71 -10.05 -22.66 0.17
N GLN A 72 -10.75 -23.00 -0.93
CA GLN A 72 -11.60 -22.07 -1.69
C GLN A 72 -10.84 -20.97 -2.48
N ARG A 73 -9.56 -21.18 -2.77
CA ARG A 73 -8.75 -20.32 -3.63
C ARG A 73 -9.48 -19.95 -4.94
N ASP A 74 -10.11 -20.91 -5.58
CA ASP A 74 -10.81 -20.73 -6.85
C ASP A 74 -12.07 -19.85 -6.75
N ARG A 75 -12.53 -19.56 -5.54
CA ARG A 75 -13.64 -18.62 -5.24
C ARG A 75 -13.14 -17.24 -4.78
N ALA A 76 -11.84 -17.10 -4.59
CA ALA A 76 -11.26 -15.82 -4.21
C ALA A 76 -11.24 -14.87 -5.41
N PRO A 77 -11.47 -13.56 -5.20
CA PRO A 77 -11.39 -12.60 -6.28
C PRO A 77 -9.96 -12.48 -6.83
N ALA A 78 -9.82 -12.18 -8.14
CA ALA A 78 -8.55 -12.16 -8.84
C ALA A 78 -7.49 -11.26 -8.18
N TYR A 79 -7.89 -10.11 -7.63
CA TYR A 79 -6.97 -9.21 -6.92
C TYR A 79 -6.25 -9.88 -5.74
N TYR A 80 -6.80 -10.96 -5.19
CA TYR A 80 -6.19 -11.67 -4.07
C TYR A 80 -4.90 -12.42 -4.47
N LYS A 81 -4.68 -12.66 -5.77
CA LYS A 81 -3.38 -13.13 -6.27
C LYS A 81 -2.25 -12.19 -5.81
N ALA A 82 -2.42 -10.87 -5.96
CA ALA A 82 -1.43 -9.91 -5.48
C ALA A 82 -1.20 -10.02 -3.97
N MET A 83 -2.26 -10.25 -3.17
CA MET A 83 -2.13 -10.41 -1.72
C MET A 83 -1.27 -11.65 -1.35
N THR A 84 -1.41 -12.75 -2.12
CA THR A 84 -0.57 -13.94 -1.91
C THR A 84 0.83 -13.79 -2.46
N ALA A 85 1.03 -12.93 -3.47
CA ALA A 85 2.31 -12.72 -4.14
C ALA A 85 3.21 -11.66 -3.45
N ARG A 86 2.64 -10.73 -2.69
CA ARG A 86 3.44 -9.68 -1.99
C ARG A 86 4.61 -10.24 -1.16
N PRO A 87 4.47 -11.35 -0.42
CA PRO A 87 5.61 -11.94 0.29
C PRO A 87 6.67 -12.58 -0.61
N TYR A 88 6.46 -12.60 -1.93
CA TYR A 88 7.32 -13.26 -2.91
C TYR A 88 7.82 -12.31 -4.02
N LEU A 89 7.82 -10.98 -3.77
CA LEU A 89 8.28 -10.00 -4.77
C LEU A 89 9.66 -10.33 -5.38
N PRO A 90 10.69 -10.76 -4.59
CA PRO A 90 11.98 -11.12 -5.16
C PRO A 90 11.95 -12.32 -6.12
N LYS A 91 10.96 -13.21 -5.98
CA LYS A 91 10.75 -14.35 -6.90
C LYS A 91 10.15 -13.87 -8.23
N HIS A 92 9.17 -12.97 -8.19
CA HIS A 92 8.46 -12.50 -9.38
C HIS A 92 9.28 -11.50 -10.19
N PHE A 93 10.07 -10.67 -9.52
CA PHE A 93 10.89 -9.62 -10.12
C PHE A 93 12.34 -9.74 -9.66
N PRO A 94 13.08 -10.75 -10.11
CA PRO A 94 14.46 -10.95 -9.66
C PRO A 94 15.38 -9.83 -10.13
N GLY A 95 16.51 -9.64 -9.43
CA GLY A 95 17.57 -8.73 -9.87
C GLY A 95 17.57 -7.35 -9.20
N HIS A 96 16.63 -7.06 -8.32
CA HIS A 96 16.61 -5.79 -7.60
C HIS A 96 17.11 -5.94 -6.15
N ALA A 97 17.76 -4.91 -5.62
CA ALA A 97 18.24 -4.88 -4.24
C ALA A 97 17.15 -4.47 -3.26
N VAL A 98 16.22 -3.61 -3.69
CA VAL A 98 15.10 -3.11 -2.89
C VAL A 98 13.80 -3.17 -3.69
N TYR A 99 12.75 -3.63 -3.02
CA TYR A 99 11.38 -3.68 -3.53
C TYR A 99 10.55 -2.67 -2.76
N LEU A 100 10.03 -1.67 -3.47
CA LEU A 100 9.11 -0.67 -2.95
C LEU A 100 7.71 -0.95 -3.51
N TRP A 101 6.83 -1.48 -2.68
CA TRP A 101 5.43 -1.68 -3.05
C TRP A 101 4.64 -0.39 -2.92
N ILE A 102 3.82 -0.06 -3.92
CA ILE A 102 2.83 1.02 -3.89
C ILE A 102 1.54 0.49 -4.49
N ASP A 103 0.43 0.52 -3.74
CA ASP A 103 -0.89 0.12 -4.24
C ASP A 103 -1.30 1.00 -5.43
N ALA A 104 -2.00 0.42 -6.42
CA ALA A 104 -2.42 1.11 -7.64
C ALA A 104 -3.35 2.32 -7.39
N ASP A 105 -4.05 2.35 -6.25
CA ASP A 105 -4.89 3.47 -5.84
C ASP A 105 -4.14 4.56 -5.05
N ALA A 106 -2.82 4.54 -5.14
CA ALA A 106 -1.95 5.59 -4.63
C ALA A 106 -1.14 6.23 -5.76
N TRP A 107 -0.71 7.48 -5.57
CA TRP A 107 0.18 8.17 -6.51
C TRP A 107 1.18 9.05 -5.76
N VAL A 108 2.32 9.32 -6.37
CA VAL A 108 3.44 10.04 -5.76
C VAL A 108 3.35 11.52 -6.10
N GLN A 109 3.19 12.36 -5.09
CA GLN A 109 3.21 13.81 -5.24
C GLN A 109 4.61 14.38 -5.03
N ASP A 110 5.31 13.90 -3.99
CA ASP A 110 6.69 14.28 -3.69
C ASP A 110 7.53 13.01 -3.59
N ASP A 111 8.38 12.77 -4.58
CA ASP A 111 9.17 11.56 -4.69
C ASP A 111 10.38 11.50 -3.73
N ALA A 112 10.68 12.58 -3.03
CA ALA A 112 11.71 12.57 -1.98
C ALA A 112 11.37 11.59 -0.84
N VAL A 113 10.07 11.29 -0.61
CA VAL A 113 9.66 10.31 0.41
C VAL A 113 10.07 8.87 0.05
N LEU A 114 10.22 8.55 -1.24
CA LEU A 114 10.62 7.22 -1.69
C LEU A 114 12.00 6.83 -1.14
N ASP A 115 12.90 7.80 -1.03
CA ASP A 115 14.22 7.60 -0.44
C ASP A 115 14.13 7.22 1.06
N MET A 116 13.14 7.71 1.80
CA MET A 116 12.92 7.29 3.19
C MET A 116 12.58 5.79 3.29
N PHE A 117 11.75 5.27 2.39
CA PHE A 117 11.45 3.84 2.29
C PHE A 117 12.69 3.04 1.92
N VAL A 118 13.43 3.47 0.89
CA VAL A 118 14.64 2.78 0.41
C VAL A 118 15.71 2.73 1.50
N ARG A 119 15.98 3.85 2.20
CA ARG A 119 16.93 3.87 3.32
C ARG A 119 16.53 2.94 4.46
N GLY A 120 15.22 2.86 4.78
CA GLY A 120 14.73 1.91 5.79
C GLY A 120 14.98 0.47 5.39
N ALA A 121 14.66 0.11 4.14
CA ALA A 121 14.86 -1.22 3.57
C ALA A 121 16.34 -1.61 3.51
N ARG A 122 17.24 -0.71 3.07
CA ARG A 122 18.69 -0.95 3.02
C ARG A 122 19.32 -1.22 4.39
N ARG A 123 18.67 -0.78 5.47
CA ARG A 123 19.08 -1.11 6.87
C ARG A 123 18.58 -2.48 7.32
N GLY A 124 18.04 -3.31 6.44
CA GLY A 124 17.48 -4.62 6.75
C GLY A 124 16.14 -4.55 7.50
N LYS A 125 15.45 -3.41 7.49
CA LYS A 125 14.19 -3.19 8.18
C LYS A 125 13.02 -3.08 7.20
N LEU A 126 11.84 -3.47 7.64
CA LEU A 126 10.60 -3.13 6.94
C LEU A 126 10.36 -1.62 7.08
N ALA A 127 10.45 -0.87 6.00
CA ALA A 127 10.02 0.53 5.97
C ALA A 127 8.52 0.59 5.65
N ILE A 128 7.72 1.15 6.57
CA ILE A 128 6.25 1.11 6.48
C ILE A 128 5.63 2.27 7.25
N VAL A 129 4.42 2.67 6.86
CA VAL A 129 3.68 3.74 7.53
C VAL A 129 2.58 3.17 8.42
N PRO A 130 2.58 3.45 9.72
CA PRO A 130 1.44 3.16 10.59
C PRO A 130 0.22 4.03 10.22
N GLU A 131 -0.98 3.45 10.27
CA GLU A 131 -2.23 4.20 10.07
C GLU A 131 -2.55 5.07 11.29
N LEU A 132 -1.63 5.94 11.65
CA LEU A 132 -1.70 6.77 12.84
C LEU A 132 -1.20 8.18 12.52
N ASP A 133 -2.11 9.14 12.60
CA ASP A 133 -1.80 10.56 12.51
C ASP A 133 -2.82 11.38 13.30
N ARG A 134 -2.42 12.56 13.79
CA ARG A 134 -3.31 13.47 14.51
C ARG A 134 -4.44 14.02 13.65
N GLY A 135 -4.29 14.05 12.33
CA GLY A 135 -5.32 14.42 11.35
C GLY A 135 -6.28 13.29 11.00
N TYR A 136 -6.06 12.06 11.50
CA TYR A 136 -6.92 10.93 11.19
C TYR A 136 -8.09 10.80 12.17
N TRP A 137 -9.31 10.73 11.66
CA TRP A 137 -10.52 10.53 12.48
C TRP A 137 -10.48 9.23 13.32
N THR A 138 -9.66 8.26 12.93
CA THR A 138 -9.50 6.99 13.65
C THR A 138 -8.96 7.16 15.06
N ILE A 139 -8.24 8.25 15.35
CA ILE A 139 -7.79 8.59 16.70
C ILE A 139 -8.98 8.87 17.63
N HIS A 140 -10.03 9.48 17.12
CA HIS A 140 -11.18 9.91 17.89
C HIS A 140 -12.29 8.85 18.00
N LYS A 141 -12.30 7.85 17.08
CA LYS A 141 -13.33 6.80 17.00
C LYS A 141 -12.80 5.41 17.36
N ARG A 142 -11.93 5.33 18.34
CA ARG A 142 -11.15 4.15 18.74
C ARG A 142 -11.92 2.83 18.94
N PRO A 143 -13.07 2.72 19.63
CA PRO A 143 -13.63 1.42 19.99
C PRO A 143 -14.00 0.55 18.79
N LYS A 144 -14.62 1.13 17.76
CA LYS A 144 -15.06 0.38 16.57
C LYS A 144 -13.88 -0.12 15.72
N PHE A 145 -12.86 0.69 15.61
CA PHE A 145 -11.67 0.38 14.81
C PHE A 145 -10.82 -0.73 15.46
N TRP A 146 -10.62 -0.67 16.78
CA TRP A 146 -9.95 -1.73 17.51
C TRP A 146 -10.66 -3.07 17.41
N GLY A 147 -11.98 -3.08 17.48
CA GLY A 147 -12.76 -4.32 17.33
C GLY A 147 -12.54 -5.02 15.99
N GLN A 148 -12.36 -4.27 14.90
CA GLN A 148 -12.05 -4.84 13.59
C GLN A 148 -10.65 -5.47 13.55
N ASN A 149 -9.64 -4.74 14.04
CA ASN A 149 -8.27 -5.23 14.09
C ASN A 149 -8.12 -6.44 15.04
N GLN A 150 -8.76 -6.37 16.21
CA GLN A 150 -8.83 -7.51 17.13
C GLN A 150 -9.43 -8.76 16.49
N ARG A 151 -10.53 -8.60 15.72
CA ARG A 151 -11.15 -9.73 15.00
C ARG A 151 -10.22 -10.29 13.92
N ALA A 152 -9.53 -9.43 13.16
CA ALA A 152 -8.59 -9.86 12.14
C ALA A 152 -7.47 -10.74 12.74
N PHE A 153 -6.82 -10.29 13.81
CA PHE A 153 -5.82 -11.08 14.52
C PHE A 153 -6.41 -12.34 15.18
N ALA A 154 -7.61 -12.25 15.76
CA ALA A 154 -8.25 -13.41 16.39
C ALA A 154 -8.61 -14.49 15.38
N TRP A 155 -9.03 -14.11 14.18
CA TRP A 155 -9.33 -15.04 13.11
C TRP A 155 -8.06 -15.66 12.53
N ALA A 156 -7.03 -14.85 12.33
CA ALA A 156 -5.76 -15.30 11.77
C ALA A 156 -4.94 -16.17 12.74
N TYR A 157 -4.85 -15.78 14.01
CA TYR A 157 -3.87 -16.34 14.96
C TYR A 157 -4.47 -16.76 16.31
N GLY A 158 -5.77 -16.61 16.50
CA GLY A 158 -6.48 -16.99 17.72
C GLY A 158 -6.76 -15.81 18.67
N TRP A 159 -7.66 -16.04 19.65
CA TRP A 159 -8.19 -14.98 20.51
C TRP A 159 -7.11 -14.24 21.32
N ARG A 160 -6.06 -14.95 21.74
CA ARG A 160 -4.92 -14.35 22.48
C ARG A 160 -4.18 -13.32 21.62
N ALA A 161 -3.96 -13.63 20.33
CA ALA A 161 -3.36 -12.69 19.39
C ALA A 161 -4.29 -11.48 19.17
N GLY A 162 -5.58 -11.68 19.01
CA GLY A 162 -6.57 -10.60 18.93
C GLY A 162 -6.51 -9.66 20.12
N TYR A 163 -6.50 -10.20 21.34
CA TYR A 163 -6.43 -9.42 22.57
C TYR A 163 -5.12 -8.63 22.70
N ARG A 164 -3.97 -9.28 22.46
CA ARG A 164 -2.65 -8.67 22.64
C ARG A 164 -2.29 -7.69 21.55
N LEU A 165 -2.61 -7.99 20.28
CA LEU A 165 -2.10 -7.26 19.12
C LEU A 165 -3.12 -6.29 18.52
N GLY A 166 -4.40 -6.50 18.76
CA GLY A 166 -5.46 -5.73 18.11
C GLY A 166 -5.51 -4.24 18.49
N ARG A 167 -4.75 -3.82 19.50
CA ARG A 167 -4.65 -2.41 19.93
C ARG A 167 -3.46 -1.68 19.34
N ASN A 168 -2.54 -2.39 18.68
CA ASN A 168 -1.42 -1.77 17.99
C ASN A 168 -1.90 -0.96 16.78
N ALA A 169 -1.12 0.03 16.37
CA ALA A 169 -1.36 0.74 15.13
C ALA A 169 -1.34 -0.25 13.95
N ILE A 170 -2.25 -0.10 13.00
CA ILE A 170 -2.21 -0.90 11.78
C ILE A 170 -1.05 -0.40 10.94
N LEU A 171 -0.14 -1.32 10.58
CA LEU A 171 0.88 -1.05 9.58
C LEU A 171 0.27 -1.31 8.21
N ASN A 172 0.21 -0.28 7.40
CA ASN A 172 -0.49 -0.36 6.12
C ASN A 172 0.40 -0.95 5.03
N THR A 173 -0.04 -2.06 4.43
CA THR A 173 0.68 -2.75 3.35
C THR A 173 0.47 -2.13 1.96
N GLY A 174 -0.24 -1.04 1.86
CA GLY A 174 -0.40 -0.33 0.59
C GLY A 174 0.85 0.42 0.13
N VAL A 175 1.76 0.77 1.07
CA VAL A 175 3.11 1.26 0.74
C VAL A 175 4.09 0.71 1.76
N PHE A 176 5.09 -0.02 1.28
CA PHE A 176 6.19 -0.53 2.10
C PHE A 176 7.44 -0.78 1.26
N ALA A 177 8.60 -0.86 1.90
CA ALA A 177 9.83 -1.30 1.24
C ALA A 177 10.58 -2.34 2.07
N LEU A 178 11.21 -3.28 1.38
CA LEU A 178 12.10 -4.32 1.91
C LEU A 178 13.28 -4.55 0.98
N SER A 179 14.45 -4.86 1.55
CA SER A 179 15.58 -5.37 0.78
C SER A 179 15.33 -6.80 0.29
N ARG A 180 16.00 -7.19 -0.80
CA ARG A 180 15.89 -8.53 -1.40
C ARG A 180 16.09 -9.65 -0.36
N ASP A 181 17.08 -9.51 0.50
CA ASP A 181 17.50 -10.55 1.44
C ASP A 181 16.84 -10.43 2.82
N ALA A 182 15.80 -9.56 2.94
CA ALA A 182 15.12 -9.36 4.21
C ALA A 182 14.44 -10.65 4.70
N PRO A 183 14.65 -11.07 5.96
CA PRO A 183 14.00 -12.25 6.51
C PRO A 183 12.47 -12.13 6.56
N HIS A 184 11.96 -10.92 6.44
CA HIS A 184 10.54 -10.60 6.42
C HIS A 184 9.77 -11.37 5.35
N TRP A 185 10.35 -11.57 4.15
CA TRP A 185 9.70 -12.29 3.07
C TRP A 185 9.25 -13.68 3.51
N ARG A 186 10.16 -14.45 4.10
CA ARG A 186 9.89 -15.81 4.59
C ARG A 186 8.94 -15.81 5.77
N LEU A 187 9.13 -14.93 6.74
CA LEU A 187 8.26 -14.81 7.91
C LEU A 187 6.83 -14.44 7.50
N TRP A 188 6.70 -13.45 6.63
CA TRP A 188 5.40 -12.99 6.12
C TRP A 188 4.67 -14.08 5.33
N ALA A 189 5.36 -14.72 4.37
CA ALA A 189 4.82 -15.85 3.62
C ALA A 189 4.29 -16.96 4.54
N SER A 190 5.08 -17.35 5.55
CA SER A 190 4.70 -18.36 6.54
C SER A 190 3.49 -17.94 7.37
N ALA A 191 3.50 -16.71 7.90
CA ALA A 191 2.40 -16.18 8.71
C ALA A 191 1.11 -16.05 7.88
N HIS A 192 1.19 -15.57 6.62
CA HIS A 192 0.04 -15.46 5.74
C HIS A 192 -0.54 -16.83 5.38
N ALA A 193 0.30 -17.79 5.01
CA ALA A 193 -0.13 -19.15 4.75
C ALA A 193 -0.79 -19.82 5.99
N ALA A 194 -0.24 -19.59 7.18
CA ALA A 194 -0.82 -20.09 8.43
C ALA A 194 -2.20 -19.47 8.71
N ALA A 195 -2.39 -18.18 8.45
CA ALA A 195 -3.68 -17.52 8.56
C ALA A 195 -4.71 -18.11 7.60
N LEU A 196 -4.34 -18.26 6.31
CA LEU A 196 -5.24 -18.76 5.26
C LEU A 196 -5.67 -20.22 5.46
N ARG A 197 -4.84 -21.06 6.10
CA ARG A 197 -5.20 -22.45 6.45
C ARG A 197 -6.27 -22.55 7.53
N ARG A 198 -6.56 -21.48 8.27
CA ARG A 198 -7.60 -21.51 9.29
C ARG A 198 -9.00 -21.57 8.66
N ARG A 199 -9.82 -22.52 9.13
CA ARG A 199 -11.18 -22.79 8.63
C ARG A 199 -12.07 -21.54 8.53
N ARG A 200 -11.89 -20.55 9.42
CA ARG A 200 -12.65 -19.29 9.40
C ARG A 200 -12.31 -18.42 8.20
N PHE A 201 -11.04 -18.37 7.79
CA PHE A 201 -10.64 -17.62 6.60
C PHE A 201 -11.12 -18.29 5.30
N GLY A 202 -11.01 -19.61 5.17
CA GLY A 202 -11.55 -20.34 4.02
C GLY A 202 -13.04 -20.06 3.78
N ARG A 203 -13.85 -19.96 4.84
CA ARG A 203 -15.25 -19.55 4.72
C ARG A 203 -15.42 -18.05 4.41
N ALA A 204 -14.52 -17.21 4.87
CA ALA A 204 -14.58 -15.77 4.62
C ALA A 204 -14.18 -15.41 3.19
N ALA A 205 -13.37 -16.23 2.52
CA ALA A 205 -12.96 -16.03 1.12
C ALA A 205 -14.17 -15.92 0.18
N SER A 206 -15.19 -16.76 0.40
CA SER A 206 -16.42 -16.74 -0.41
C SER A 206 -17.39 -15.61 -0.05
N THR A 207 -17.21 -14.92 1.07
CA THR A 207 -18.12 -13.89 1.59
C THR A 207 -17.61 -12.48 1.44
N GLY A 208 -16.37 -12.29 0.94
CA GLY A 208 -15.74 -10.99 0.79
C GLY A 208 -15.58 -10.18 2.10
N LYS A 209 -15.56 -10.88 3.25
CA LYS A 209 -15.40 -10.21 4.56
C LYS A 209 -14.09 -9.44 4.64
N VAL A 210 -14.14 -8.32 5.34
CA VAL A 210 -12.99 -7.40 5.47
C VAL A 210 -11.80 -8.06 6.14
N GLU A 211 -12.02 -8.98 7.06
CA GLU A 211 -10.97 -9.73 7.74
C GLU A 211 -10.17 -10.59 6.75
N PHE A 212 -10.83 -11.21 5.77
CA PHE A 212 -10.17 -11.96 4.72
C PHE A 212 -9.37 -11.03 3.80
N ARG A 213 -9.96 -9.94 3.35
CA ARG A 213 -9.27 -8.96 2.49
C ARG A 213 -8.00 -8.41 3.13
N ASN A 214 -7.98 -8.29 4.46
CA ASN A 214 -6.85 -7.76 5.21
C ASN A 214 -5.94 -8.87 5.79
N ALA A 215 -6.12 -10.15 5.41
CA ALA A 215 -5.35 -11.25 5.98
C ALA A 215 -3.84 -11.11 5.74
N GLU A 216 -3.48 -10.66 4.56
CA GLU A 216 -2.10 -10.39 4.16
C GLU A 216 -1.47 -9.29 5.04
N GLN A 217 -2.16 -8.14 5.17
CA GLN A 217 -1.75 -7.03 6.04
C GLN A 217 -1.68 -7.48 7.51
N THR A 218 -2.66 -8.27 7.98
CA THR A 218 -2.66 -8.82 9.34
C THR A 218 -1.46 -9.72 9.56
N ALA A 219 -1.02 -10.48 8.55
CA ALA A 219 0.16 -11.34 8.63
C ALA A 219 1.45 -10.52 8.72
N LEU A 220 1.59 -9.43 7.93
CA LEU A 220 2.73 -8.53 8.06
C LEU A 220 2.78 -7.87 9.44
N ASN A 221 1.64 -7.37 9.92
CA ASN A 221 1.54 -6.80 11.27
C ASN A 221 1.88 -7.83 12.36
N TYR A 222 1.49 -9.11 12.16
CA TYR A 222 1.79 -10.18 13.11
C TYR A 222 3.29 -10.41 13.25
N ILE A 223 4.04 -10.51 12.16
CA ILE A 223 5.49 -10.73 12.23
C ILE A 223 6.22 -9.54 12.88
N VAL A 224 5.73 -8.32 12.69
CA VAL A 224 6.32 -7.14 13.33
C VAL A 224 6.00 -7.11 14.83
N TYR A 225 4.75 -7.30 15.23
CA TYR A 225 4.33 -7.11 16.62
C TYR A 225 4.48 -8.35 17.50
N ALA A 226 4.40 -9.55 16.94
CA ALA A 226 4.51 -10.81 17.70
C ALA A 226 5.87 -11.48 17.55
N GLU A 227 6.48 -11.41 16.36
CA GLU A 227 7.77 -12.04 16.08
C GLU A 227 8.93 -11.03 16.11
N HIS A 228 8.63 -9.76 16.39
CA HIS A 228 9.59 -8.67 16.51
C HIS A 228 10.48 -8.46 15.28
N ALA A 229 9.93 -8.71 14.08
CA ALA A 229 10.61 -8.41 12.82
C ALA A 229 10.96 -6.92 12.77
N PRO A 230 12.22 -6.56 12.44
CA PRO A 230 12.69 -5.18 12.54
C PRO A 230 11.94 -4.25 11.55
N ALA A 231 11.41 -3.14 12.04
CA ALA A 231 10.69 -2.16 11.22
C ALA A 231 11.18 -0.73 11.46
N THR A 232 11.06 0.10 10.44
CA THR A 232 11.18 1.56 10.50
C THR A 232 9.81 2.15 10.20
N PHE A 233 9.22 2.82 11.17
CA PHE A 233 7.95 3.48 11.02
C PHE A 233 8.16 4.87 10.46
N LEU A 234 7.59 5.11 9.29
CA LEU A 234 7.65 6.39 8.60
C LEU A 234 6.44 7.27 8.95
N PRO A 235 6.56 8.61 8.83
CA PRO A 235 5.46 9.53 9.07
C PRO A 235 4.29 9.33 8.11
N ALA A 236 3.09 9.77 8.51
CA ALA A 236 1.87 9.58 7.74
C ALA A 236 1.90 10.23 6.35
N TYR A 237 2.59 11.37 6.19
CA TYR A 237 2.71 12.02 4.88
C TYR A 237 3.44 11.16 3.84
N CYS A 238 4.21 10.15 4.25
CA CYS A 238 4.83 9.18 3.33
C CYS A 238 3.80 8.21 2.70
N ASN A 239 2.61 8.08 3.27
CA ASN A 239 1.48 7.28 2.74
C ASN A 239 0.18 7.82 3.35
N TRP A 240 -0.30 8.95 2.83
CA TRP A 240 -1.46 9.64 3.40
C TRP A 240 -2.78 9.02 3.00
N PHE A 241 -3.49 8.49 3.98
CA PHE A 241 -4.83 7.90 3.80
C PHE A 241 -5.90 8.97 3.72
N CYS A 242 -6.28 9.37 2.51
CA CYS A 242 -7.32 10.38 2.30
C CYS A 242 -8.67 10.01 2.92
N GLY A 243 -9.01 8.72 2.95
CA GLY A 243 -10.23 8.22 3.60
C GLY A 243 -10.22 8.33 5.13
N LYS A 244 -9.09 8.58 5.77
CA LYS A 244 -8.93 8.74 7.22
C LYS A 244 -8.71 10.18 7.64
N GLY A 245 -8.08 10.99 6.82
CA GLY A 245 -7.86 12.41 7.04
C GLY A 245 -7.91 13.16 5.72
N THR A 246 -8.81 14.13 5.61
CA THR A 246 -8.86 15.01 4.45
C THR A 246 -7.60 15.88 4.44
N PRO A 247 -6.78 15.85 3.38
CA PRO A 247 -5.64 16.76 3.27
C PRO A 247 -6.12 18.19 3.05
N MET A 248 -5.23 19.15 3.23
CA MET A 248 -5.42 20.52 2.74
C MET A 248 -4.76 20.69 1.36
N TYR A 249 -5.20 21.68 0.61
CA TYR A 249 -4.57 22.10 -0.64
C TYR A 249 -3.84 23.43 -0.43
N ASP A 250 -2.58 23.44 -0.74
CA ASP A 250 -1.76 24.68 -0.72
C ASP A 250 -1.73 25.26 -2.15
N PRO A 251 -2.43 26.39 -2.41
CA PRO A 251 -2.50 26.98 -3.75
C PRO A 251 -1.19 27.66 -4.19
N GLU A 252 -0.33 28.08 -3.25
CA GLU A 252 0.96 28.68 -3.57
C GLU A 252 1.94 27.62 -4.06
N ARG A 253 1.99 26.48 -3.38
CA ARG A 253 2.83 25.33 -3.75
C ARG A 253 2.19 24.43 -4.79
N ARG A 254 0.87 24.55 -5.02
CA ARG A 254 0.06 23.73 -5.92
C ARG A 254 0.10 22.23 -5.59
N LEU A 255 0.00 21.89 -4.29
CA LEU A 255 0.08 20.52 -3.82
C LEU A 255 -0.77 20.29 -2.55
N LEU A 256 -0.99 19.00 -2.24
CA LEU A 256 -1.64 18.58 -1.01
C LEU A 256 -0.64 18.61 0.15
N VAL A 257 -1.12 19.09 1.29
CA VAL A 257 -0.37 19.17 2.54
C VAL A 257 -1.12 18.53 3.70
N GLU A 258 -0.39 18.21 4.77
CA GLU A 258 -1.01 17.79 6.03
C GLU A 258 -1.99 18.85 6.53
N PRO A 259 -3.16 18.46 7.12
CA PRO A 259 -4.18 19.41 7.58
C PRO A 259 -3.80 20.16 8.87
N HIS A 260 -2.58 20.06 9.31
CA HIS A 260 -2.07 20.64 10.55
C HIS A 260 -0.66 21.20 10.34
N GLU A 261 -0.33 22.22 11.11
CA GLU A 261 1.00 22.83 11.12
C GLU A 261 2.13 21.80 11.29
N PRO A 262 3.24 21.93 10.55
CA PRO A 262 3.63 23.01 9.65
C PRO A 262 3.18 22.81 8.19
N HIS A 263 2.07 22.12 7.90
CA HIS A 263 1.52 21.85 6.56
C HIS A 263 2.57 21.24 5.62
N ARG A 264 3.15 20.09 6.04
CA ARG A 264 4.15 19.38 5.24
C ARG A 264 3.53 18.85 3.96
N PRO A 265 4.25 18.89 2.84
CA PRO A 265 3.83 18.23 1.62
C PRO A 265 3.54 16.75 1.85
N ILE A 266 2.43 16.26 1.31
CA ILE A 266 2.13 14.84 1.26
C ILE A 266 2.99 14.21 0.17
N GLY A 267 3.74 13.16 0.52
CA GLY A 267 4.59 12.46 -0.45
C GLY A 267 3.79 11.52 -1.33
N ILE A 268 3.03 10.60 -0.70
CA ILE A 268 2.17 9.65 -1.42
C ILE A 268 0.72 9.87 -0.99
N VAL A 269 -0.14 10.13 -1.97
CA VAL A 269 -1.58 10.32 -1.81
C VAL A 269 -2.26 8.97 -2.04
N HIS A 270 -2.91 8.41 -1.01
CA HIS A 270 -3.51 7.08 -1.05
C HIS A 270 -5.03 7.16 -0.98
N LEU A 271 -5.70 6.74 -2.06
CA LEU A 271 -7.14 6.82 -2.26
C LEU A 271 -7.86 5.53 -1.83
N ALA A 272 -7.31 4.82 -0.83
CA ALA A 272 -7.86 3.56 -0.37
C ALA A 272 -9.34 3.66 -0.01
N GLY A 273 -10.15 2.81 -0.63
CA GLY A 273 -11.58 2.69 -0.36
C GLY A 273 -12.47 2.93 -1.57
N LYS A 274 -13.64 2.26 -1.55
CA LYS A 274 -14.66 2.41 -2.58
C LYS A 274 -15.06 3.89 -2.70
N ARG A 275 -15.10 4.43 -3.92
CA ARG A 275 -15.51 5.79 -4.27
C ARG A 275 -14.51 6.91 -3.92
N MET A 276 -13.36 6.67 -3.31
CA MET A 276 -12.41 7.74 -3.01
C MET A 276 -11.93 8.45 -4.28
N LYS A 277 -11.69 7.69 -5.36
CA LYS A 277 -11.28 8.20 -6.68
C LYS A 277 -12.34 9.07 -7.39
N GLU A 278 -13.62 8.82 -7.11
CA GLU A 278 -14.72 9.52 -7.79
C GLU A 278 -15.21 10.75 -7.00
N ARG A 279 -14.85 10.81 -5.72
CA ARG A 279 -15.33 11.85 -4.81
C ARG A 279 -14.72 13.20 -5.14
N VAL A 280 -15.56 14.22 -5.23
CA VAL A 280 -15.14 15.62 -5.18
C VAL A 280 -15.01 16.01 -3.69
N TRP A 281 -13.85 16.52 -3.33
CA TRP A 281 -13.52 16.91 -1.97
C TRP A 281 -13.60 18.43 -1.83
N GLN A 282 -14.02 18.89 -0.67
CA GLN A 282 -13.88 20.27 -0.24
C GLN A 282 -12.58 20.35 0.56
N LEU A 283 -11.55 20.93 -0.03
CA LEU A 283 -10.21 21.00 0.57
C LEU A 283 -10.03 22.38 1.16
N ALA A 284 -9.79 22.46 2.47
CA ALA A 284 -9.38 23.70 3.09
C ALA A 284 -7.97 24.08 2.58
N THR A 285 -7.67 25.38 2.57
CA THR A 285 -6.34 25.91 2.31
C THR A 285 -5.69 26.42 3.59
N PRO A 286 -4.38 26.57 3.69
CA PRO A 286 -3.71 27.23 4.82
C PRO A 286 -4.22 28.67 5.08
N ALA A 287 -4.68 29.36 4.04
CA ALA A 287 -5.25 30.70 4.14
C ALA A 287 -6.71 30.73 4.64
N GLY A 288 -7.35 29.55 4.80
CA GLY A 288 -8.73 29.44 5.27
C GLY A 288 -9.79 29.36 4.17
N ASP A 289 -9.41 29.42 2.91
CA ASP A 289 -10.30 29.23 1.76
C ASP A 289 -10.63 27.74 1.53
N THR A 290 -11.48 27.47 0.56
CA THR A 290 -11.87 26.09 0.18
C THR A 290 -11.77 25.89 -1.33
N VAL A 291 -11.14 24.80 -1.73
CA VAL A 291 -11.02 24.36 -3.13
C VAL A 291 -11.73 23.03 -3.33
N SER A 292 -12.55 22.93 -4.39
CA SER A 292 -13.25 21.71 -4.77
C SER A 292 -12.44 20.91 -5.79
N ALA A 293 -11.99 19.70 -5.43
CA ALA A 293 -11.20 18.86 -6.33
C ALA A 293 -11.41 17.37 -6.11
N LYS A 294 -11.14 16.55 -7.15
CA LYS A 294 -10.84 15.13 -6.98
C LYS A 294 -9.37 15.00 -6.57
N LEU A 295 -9.05 13.98 -5.76
CA LEU A 295 -7.68 13.73 -5.30
C LEU A 295 -6.89 12.78 -6.23
N THR A 296 -7.30 12.62 -7.47
CA THR A 296 -6.56 11.86 -8.48
C THR A 296 -5.38 12.67 -9.00
N PHE A 297 -4.32 11.99 -9.43
CA PHE A 297 -3.13 12.64 -10.00
C PHE A 297 -3.49 13.60 -11.15
N GLU A 298 -4.34 13.17 -12.08
CA GLU A 298 -4.75 13.98 -13.23
C GLU A 298 -5.53 15.24 -12.80
N ALA A 299 -6.51 15.09 -11.88
CA ALA A 299 -7.32 16.21 -11.45
C ALA A 299 -6.50 17.28 -10.70
N LEU A 300 -5.54 16.86 -9.87
CA LEU A 300 -4.67 17.80 -9.16
C LEU A 300 -3.60 18.40 -10.06
N SER A 301 -3.10 17.65 -11.05
CA SER A 301 -2.20 18.19 -12.07
C SER A 301 -2.86 19.27 -12.95
N ALA A 302 -4.19 19.23 -13.10
CA ALA A 302 -4.95 20.25 -13.82
C ALA A 302 -5.19 21.53 -12.99
N LEU A 303 -5.06 21.45 -11.64
CA LEU A 303 -5.11 22.62 -10.75
C LEU A 303 -3.73 23.29 -10.58
N ALA A 304 -2.68 22.55 -10.89
CA ALA A 304 -1.29 23.01 -10.84
C ALA A 304 -0.89 23.69 -12.15
#